data_0fcecf693dad2e8254a7b27ec217a6d4
#
_entry.id   0fcecf693dad2e8254a7b27ec217a6d4
#
_cell.length_a   1.000
_cell.length_b   1.000
_cell.length_c   1.000
_cell.angle_alpha   90.00
_cell.angle_beta   90.00
_cell.angle_gamma   90.00
#
_symmetry.space_group_name_H-M   'P 1'
#
loop_
_entity.id
_entity.type
_entity.pdbx_description
1 polymer ?
#
loop_
_entity_poly.entity_id
_entity_poly.type
_entity_poly.pdbx_seq_one_letter_code
_entity_poly.pdbx_strand_id
1 'polypeptide(L)'
;ASIEDFYGDWYEVSTHVDGSAIFYMDPDSIKEEDGYISFWTLIDYVKDSSDNIRSQISRRHVDCDQGILRNETEYNYDENMGEGDITIPDELTLSEWIKPPEGSNFEYYILMGCGINNLSDEELEEIKIEWKAEMEGESN
;
A
#
# COMPACT_ATOMS: atom_id res chain seq x y z
N ALA A 1 -4.19 16.89 0.42
CA ALA A 1 -2.98 16.50 1.16
C ALA A 1 -1.75 16.94 0.39
N SER A 2 -0.69 17.34 1.08
CA SER A 2 0.56 17.70 0.42
C SER A 2 1.37 16.43 0.14
N ILE A 3 2.33 16.52 -0.79
CA ILE A 3 3.20 15.39 -1.12
C ILE A 3 3.98 14.92 0.12
N GLU A 4 4.26 15.84 1.03
CA GLU A 4 4.96 15.53 2.28
C GLU A 4 4.20 14.53 3.16
N ASP A 5 2.87 14.46 3.00
CA ASP A 5 2.03 13.52 3.75
C ASP A 5 2.16 12.08 3.23
N PHE A 6 2.86 11.88 2.12
CA PHE A 6 3.06 10.56 1.53
C PHE A 6 4.23 9.79 2.14
N TYR A 7 5.02 10.43 3.00
CA TYR A 7 6.12 9.75 3.68
C TYR A 7 5.57 8.90 4.81
N GLY A 8 5.36 7.62 4.50
CA GLY A 8 4.85 6.66 5.44
C GLY A 8 5.93 5.78 6.04
N ASP A 9 5.56 5.05 7.06
CA ASP A 9 6.38 3.97 7.59
C ASP A 9 5.88 2.69 6.92
N TRP A 10 6.64 2.21 5.94
CA TRP A 10 6.19 1.16 5.02
C TRP A 10 6.40 -0.24 5.59
N TYR A 11 5.33 -1.03 5.59
CA TYR A 11 5.33 -2.42 6.03
C TYR A 11 4.95 -3.33 4.88
N GLU A 12 5.73 -4.39 4.65
CA GLU A 12 5.50 -5.31 3.55
C GLU A 12 4.21 -6.11 3.74
N VAL A 13 3.36 -6.08 2.73
CA VAL A 13 2.08 -6.80 2.72
C VAL A 13 2.20 -8.11 1.93
N SER A 14 2.79 -8.03 0.74
CA SER A 14 2.94 -9.18 -0.13
C SER A 14 4.00 -8.92 -1.19
N THR A 15 4.44 -9.99 -1.86
CA THR A 15 5.38 -9.93 -2.97
C THR A 15 4.74 -10.57 -4.19
N HIS A 16 4.94 -9.97 -5.36
CA HIS A 16 4.46 -10.56 -6.60
C HIS A 16 5.11 -11.95 -6.79
N VAL A 17 4.35 -12.90 -7.35
CA VAL A 17 4.80 -14.30 -7.44
C VAL A 17 6.13 -14.49 -8.18
N ASP A 18 6.45 -13.61 -9.12
CA ASP A 18 7.71 -13.65 -9.86
C ASP A 18 8.84 -12.82 -9.22
N GLY A 19 8.57 -12.20 -8.06
CA GLY A 19 9.54 -11.37 -7.35
C GLY A 19 9.77 -10.00 -7.98
N SER A 20 8.97 -9.58 -8.95
CA SER A 20 9.17 -8.31 -9.66
C SER A 20 8.73 -7.09 -8.88
N ALA A 21 7.86 -7.24 -7.91
CA ALA A 21 7.33 -6.13 -7.12
C ALA A 21 7.03 -6.56 -5.69
N ILE A 22 7.22 -5.63 -4.76
CA ILE A 22 6.88 -5.82 -3.36
C ILE A 22 5.83 -4.77 -3.00
N PHE A 23 4.77 -5.20 -2.32
CA PHE A 23 3.63 -4.37 -1.97
C PHE A 23 3.68 -4.01 -0.50
N TYR A 24 3.62 -2.71 -0.19
CA TYR A 24 3.71 -2.17 1.17
C TYR A 24 2.49 -1.35 1.51
N MET A 25 2.23 -1.21 2.80
CA MET A 25 1.23 -0.26 3.31
C MET A 25 1.76 0.47 4.53
N ASP A 26 1.15 1.60 4.83
CA ASP A 26 1.40 2.32 6.08
C ASP A 26 0.20 2.07 7.01
N PRO A 27 0.34 1.19 8.01
CA PRO A 27 -0.78 0.86 8.88
C PRO A 27 -1.24 2.01 9.76
N ASP A 28 -0.38 3.00 10.01
CA ASP A 28 -0.74 4.17 10.79
C ASP A 28 -1.59 5.17 10.01
N SER A 29 -1.67 5.00 8.69
CA SER A 29 -2.45 5.90 7.83
C SER A 29 -3.91 5.48 7.67
N ILE A 30 -4.32 4.37 8.27
CA ILE A 30 -5.68 3.88 8.12
C ILE A 30 -6.68 4.87 8.72
N LYS A 31 -7.67 5.25 7.93
CA LYS A 31 -8.77 6.13 8.35
C LYS A 31 -10.09 5.48 7.99
N GLU A 32 -11.07 5.61 8.89
CA GLU A 32 -12.45 5.24 8.58
C GLU A 32 -13.09 6.40 7.83
N GLU A 33 -13.68 6.07 6.70
CA GLU A 33 -14.45 7.00 5.88
C GLU A 33 -15.92 6.56 5.92
N ASP A 34 -16.76 7.17 5.08
CA ASP A 34 -18.17 6.82 5.03
C ASP A 34 -18.37 5.50 4.25
N GLY A 35 -18.44 4.39 4.99
CA GLY A 35 -18.66 3.07 4.41
C GLY A 35 -17.41 2.33 3.92
N TYR A 36 -16.22 2.91 4.12
CA TYR A 36 -14.97 2.26 3.72
C TYR A 36 -13.82 2.75 4.60
N ILE A 37 -12.67 2.10 4.48
CA ILE A 37 -11.43 2.60 5.09
C ILE A 37 -10.47 3.02 3.98
N SER A 38 -9.53 3.90 4.31
CA SER A 38 -8.49 4.30 3.36
C SER A 38 -7.13 4.29 4.03
N PHE A 39 -6.09 4.00 3.24
CA PHE A 39 -4.71 4.00 3.74
C PHE A 39 -3.73 4.16 2.58
N TRP A 40 -2.52 4.62 2.91
CA TRP A 40 -1.47 4.79 1.91
C TRP A 40 -0.77 3.46 1.64
N THR A 41 -0.45 3.24 0.36
CA THR A 41 0.23 2.05 -0.12
C THR A 41 1.40 2.43 -1.02
N LEU A 42 2.38 1.53 -1.10
CA LEU A 42 3.53 1.69 -1.97
C LEU A 42 3.79 0.38 -2.68
N ILE A 43 4.01 0.44 -3.99
CA ILE A 43 4.46 -0.70 -4.77
C ILE A 43 5.90 -0.41 -5.18
N ASP A 44 6.81 -1.28 -4.78
CA ASP A 44 8.23 -1.14 -5.10
C ASP A 44 8.61 -2.15 -6.17
N TYR A 45 9.08 -1.66 -7.31
CA TYR A 45 9.46 -2.51 -8.44
C TYR A 45 10.91 -2.92 -8.31
N VAL A 46 11.14 -4.21 -8.04
CA VAL A 46 12.47 -4.77 -7.86
C VAL A 46 13.22 -4.83 -9.19
N LYS A 47 12.47 -5.06 -10.28
CA LYS A 47 13.02 -5.09 -11.64
C LYS A 47 12.67 -3.81 -12.37
N ASP A 48 13.56 -3.38 -13.26
CA ASP A 48 13.34 -2.17 -14.06
C ASP A 48 12.04 -2.29 -14.86
N SER A 49 11.21 -1.25 -14.75
CA SER A 49 10.09 -1.12 -15.67
C SER A 49 10.59 -0.38 -16.91
N SER A 50 9.91 -0.59 -18.03
CA SER A 50 10.25 0.06 -19.29
C SER A 50 10.08 1.58 -19.26
N ASP A 51 9.37 2.10 -18.28
CA ASP A 51 9.02 3.52 -18.17
C ASP A 51 9.87 4.27 -17.14
N ASN A 52 10.93 3.65 -16.63
CA ASN A 52 11.79 4.21 -15.58
C ASN A 52 11.04 4.48 -14.26
N ILE A 53 9.92 3.82 -14.04
CA ILE A 53 9.19 3.89 -12.78
C ILE A 53 9.73 2.81 -11.87
N ARG A 54 10.23 3.21 -10.69
CA ARG A 54 10.80 2.29 -9.72
C ARG A 54 9.88 2.04 -8.54
N SER A 55 8.99 2.98 -8.25
CA SER A 55 8.02 2.80 -7.19
C SER A 55 6.79 3.66 -7.45
N GLN A 56 5.69 3.32 -6.76
CA GLN A 56 4.42 3.98 -6.95
C GLN A 56 3.70 4.08 -5.62
N ILE A 57 3.22 5.28 -5.29
CA ILE A 57 2.44 5.51 -4.07
C ILE A 57 1.01 5.87 -4.46
N SER A 58 0.05 5.29 -3.77
CA SER A 58 -1.36 5.58 -3.99
C SER A 58 -2.14 5.37 -2.70
N ARG A 59 -3.18 6.16 -2.50
CA ARG A 59 -4.12 5.94 -1.40
C ARG A 59 -5.19 4.97 -1.89
N ARG A 60 -5.40 3.89 -1.14
CA ARG A 60 -6.40 2.88 -1.49
C ARG A 60 -7.59 2.95 -0.56
N HIS A 61 -8.77 2.70 -1.14
CA HIS A 61 -10.02 2.61 -0.39
C HIS A 61 -10.44 1.15 -0.37
N VAL A 62 -10.89 0.68 0.79
CA VAL A 62 -11.29 -0.71 0.98
C VAL A 62 -12.66 -0.75 1.64
N ASP A 63 -13.62 -1.42 1.00
CA ASP A 63 -14.91 -1.72 1.61
C ASP A 63 -14.81 -3.13 2.20
N CYS A 64 -14.66 -3.20 3.51
CA CYS A 64 -14.43 -4.47 4.20
C CYS A 64 -15.64 -5.39 4.14
N ASP A 65 -16.85 -4.84 4.10
CA ASP A 65 -18.08 -5.63 4.07
C ASP A 65 -18.26 -6.35 2.74
N GLN A 66 -17.91 -5.68 1.64
CA GLN A 66 -18.07 -6.23 0.29
C GLN A 66 -16.80 -6.89 -0.25
N GLY A 67 -15.64 -6.65 0.38
CA GLY A 67 -14.37 -7.20 -0.07
C GLY A 67 -13.92 -6.62 -1.41
N ILE A 68 -14.11 -5.32 -1.60
CA ILE A 68 -13.73 -4.60 -2.82
C ILE A 68 -12.79 -3.46 -2.47
N LEU A 69 -12.02 -3.02 -3.46
CA LEU A 69 -11.11 -1.89 -3.28
C LEU A 69 -11.10 -1.01 -4.53
N ARG A 70 -10.64 0.21 -4.34
CA ARG A 70 -10.35 1.16 -5.43
C ARG A 70 -9.15 1.99 -5.00
N ASN A 71 -8.55 2.71 -5.94
CA ASN A 71 -7.41 3.56 -5.61
C ASN A 71 -7.60 4.98 -6.12
N GLU A 72 -7.03 5.91 -5.37
CA GLU A 72 -6.88 7.29 -5.81
C GLU A 72 -5.68 7.38 -6.77
N THR A 73 -5.39 8.58 -7.22
CA THR A 73 -4.29 8.88 -8.13
C THR A 73 -3.00 8.14 -7.74
N GLU A 74 -2.34 7.57 -8.73
CA GLU A 74 -1.05 6.91 -8.55
C GLU A 74 0.07 7.90 -8.83
N TYR A 75 1.00 8.01 -7.87
CA TYR A 75 2.17 8.88 -7.99
C TYR A 75 3.39 8.01 -8.25
N ASN A 76 4.06 8.26 -9.37
CA ASN A 76 5.19 7.45 -9.82
C ASN A 76 6.51 8.11 -9.48
N TYR A 77 7.48 7.31 -9.03
CA TYR A 77 8.81 7.76 -8.62
C TYR A 77 9.86 7.04 -9.46
N ASP A 78 10.97 7.72 -9.74
CA ASP A 78 12.05 7.14 -10.55
C ASP A 78 13.07 6.36 -9.73
N GLU A 79 12.94 6.34 -8.41
CA GLU A 79 13.75 5.52 -7.51
C GLU A 79 12.85 4.61 -6.66
N ASN A 80 13.46 3.63 -6.03
CA ASN A 80 12.73 2.68 -5.17
C ASN A 80 12.22 3.35 -3.90
N MET A 81 11.22 2.74 -3.28
CA MET A 81 10.67 3.14 -1.98
C MET A 81 10.14 4.58 -1.91
N GLY A 82 9.59 5.08 -3.03
CA GLY A 82 9.01 6.42 -3.06
C GLY A 82 10.05 7.53 -3.01
N GLU A 83 11.26 7.26 -3.43
CA GLU A 83 12.33 8.25 -3.47
C GLU A 83 12.56 8.75 -4.88
N GLY A 84 13.40 9.77 -5.01
CA GLY A 84 13.71 10.35 -6.30
C GLY A 84 12.67 11.33 -6.81
N ASP A 85 12.66 11.54 -8.11
CA ASP A 85 11.74 12.49 -8.74
C ASP A 85 10.35 11.88 -8.90
N ILE A 86 9.34 12.65 -8.51
CA ILE A 86 7.94 12.25 -8.59
C ILE A 86 7.33 12.77 -9.90
N THR A 87 6.53 11.93 -10.54
CA THR A 87 5.67 12.34 -11.65
C THR A 87 4.26 12.49 -11.10
N ILE A 88 3.74 13.71 -11.13
CA ILE A 88 2.38 14.01 -10.68
C ILE A 88 1.49 14.10 -11.91
N PRO A 89 0.42 13.30 -12.02
CA PRO A 89 -0.51 13.38 -13.14
C PRO A 89 -1.20 14.75 -13.21
N ASP A 90 -1.57 15.18 -14.43
CA ASP A 90 -2.27 16.44 -14.63
C ASP A 90 -3.63 16.48 -13.95
N GLU A 91 -4.28 15.33 -13.85
CA GLU A 91 -5.58 15.21 -13.19
C GLU A 91 -5.54 14.16 -12.09
N LEU A 92 -6.20 14.46 -10.97
CA LEU A 92 -6.40 13.48 -9.91
C LEU A 92 -7.49 12.51 -10.34
N THR A 93 -7.29 11.23 -10.07
CA THR A 93 -8.20 10.17 -10.49
C THR A 93 -8.71 9.38 -9.30
N LEU A 94 -9.80 8.67 -9.54
CA LEU A 94 -10.37 7.72 -8.58
C LEU A 94 -10.87 6.54 -9.41
N SER A 95 -10.31 5.37 -9.17
CA SER A 95 -10.69 4.18 -9.93
C SER A 95 -12.07 3.69 -9.54
N GLU A 96 -12.62 2.77 -10.34
CA GLU A 96 -13.84 2.07 -9.98
C GLU A 96 -13.54 1.04 -8.88
N TRP A 97 -14.57 0.69 -8.12
CA TRP A 97 -14.48 -0.41 -7.16
C TRP A 97 -14.30 -1.72 -7.91
N ILE A 98 -13.34 -2.53 -7.48
CA ILE A 98 -13.08 -3.85 -8.07
C ILE A 98 -13.01 -4.90 -6.97
N LYS A 99 -13.36 -6.13 -7.35
CA LYS A 99 -13.15 -7.28 -6.48
C LYS A 99 -11.89 -8.00 -6.97
N PRO A 100 -10.79 -7.95 -6.20
CA PRO A 100 -9.56 -8.60 -6.65
C PRO A 100 -9.70 -10.12 -6.68
N PRO A 101 -8.97 -10.82 -7.55
CA PRO A 101 -8.96 -12.26 -7.56
C PRO A 101 -8.47 -12.82 -6.22
N GLU A 102 -9.01 -13.98 -5.84
CA GLU A 102 -8.57 -14.67 -4.63
C GLU A 102 -7.09 -15.00 -4.70
N GLY A 103 -6.35 -14.67 -3.62
CA GLY A 103 -4.92 -14.89 -3.53
C GLY A 103 -4.06 -13.84 -4.20
N SER A 104 -4.67 -12.80 -4.80
CA SER A 104 -3.92 -11.72 -5.44
C SER A 104 -3.31 -10.77 -4.41
N ASN A 105 -2.30 -10.00 -4.84
CA ASN A 105 -1.66 -9.02 -3.96
C ASN A 105 -2.65 -7.95 -3.47
N PHE A 106 -3.60 -7.55 -4.31
CA PHE A 106 -4.60 -6.58 -3.92
C PHE A 106 -5.59 -7.13 -2.90
N GLU A 107 -5.87 -8.42 -2.91
CA GLU A 107 -6.69 -9.04 -1.88
C GLU A 107 -6.01 -8.95 -0.52
N TYR A 108 -4.68 -9.09 -0.48
CA TYR A 108 -3.94 -8.95 0.78
C TYR A 108 -4.06 -7.55 1.36
N TYR A 109 -4.17 -6.51 0.55
CA TYR A 109 -4.45 -5.16 1.05
C TYR A 109 -5.79 -5.12 1.79
N ILE A 110 -6.81 -5.80 1.26
CA ILE A 110 -8.12 -5.87 1.91
C ILE A 110 -8.00 -6.58 3.25
N LEU A 111 -7.38 -7.76 3.26
CA LEU A 111 -7.24 -8.57 4.46
C LEU A 111 -6.43 -7.86 5.54
N MET A 112 -5.32 -7.27 5.17
CA MET A 112 -4.44 -6.57 6.12
C MET A 112 -5.09 -5.29 6.62
N GLY A 113 -5.61 -4.46 5.73
CA GLY A 113 -6.24 -3.20 6.11
C GLY A 113 -7.44 -3.40 7.03
N CYS A 114 -8.32 -4.33 6.69
CA CYS A 114 -9.51 -4.61 7.50
C CYS A 114 -9.16 -5.25 8.84
N GLY A 115 -8.18 -6.17 8.84
CA GLY A 115 -7.71 -6.78 10.08
C GLY A 115 -7.09 -5.76 11.03
N ILE A 116 -6.23 -4.90 10.52
CA ILE A 116 -5.56 -3.88 11.33
C ILE A 116 -6.56 -2.86 11.86
N ASN A 117 -7.55 -2.48 11.04
CA ASN A 117 -8.57 -1.52 11.46
C ASN A 117 -9.37 -1.96 12.68
N ASN A 118 -9.42 -3.26 12.95
CA ASN A 118 -10.13 -3.83 14.09
C ASN A 118 -9.25 -3.94 15.34
N LEU A 119 -7.98 -3.58 15.25
CA LEU A 119 -7.06 -3.66 16.39
C LEU A 119 -7.10 -2.40 17.23
N SER A 120 -6.80 -2.53 18.52
CA SER A 120 -6.53 -1.39 19.38
C SER A 120 -5.15 -0.81 19.03
N ASP A 121 -4.87 0.40 19.46
CA ASP A 121 -3.56 1.02 19.26
C ASP A 121 -2.44 0.16 19.87
N GLU A 122 -2.68 -0.41 21.03
CA GLU A 122 -1.72 -1.28 21.71
C GLU A 122 -1.46 -2.56 20.92
N GLU A 123 -2.52 -3.20 20.42
CA GLU A 123 -2.38 -4.40 19.59
C GLU A 123 -1.64 -4.11 18.30
N LEU A 124 -1.91 -2.97 17.68
CA LEU A 124 -1.23 -2.57 16.45
C LEU A 124 0.27 -2.38 16.71
N GLU A 125 0.65 -1.73 17.81
CA GLU A 125 2.06 -1.53 18.13
C GLU A 125 2.80 -2.86 18.31
N GLU A 126 2.17 -3.84 18.95
CA GLU A 126 2.76 -5.17 19.13
C GLU A 126 2.95 -5.88 17.77
N ILE A 127 1.95 -5.81 16.91
CA ILE A 127 2.02 -6.43 15.58
C ILE A 127 3.08 -5.76 14.73
N LYS A 128 3.20 -4.43 14.80
CA LYS A 128 4.22 -3.70 14.04
C LYS A 128 5.64 -4.13 14.42
N ILE A 129 5.87 -4.39 15.69
CA ILE A 129 7.19 -4.86 16.16
C ILE A 129 7.52 -6.23 15.54
N GLU A 130 6.59 -7.17 15.56
CA GLU A 130 6.76 -8.49 14.97
C GLU A 130 6.94 -8.41 13.46
N TRP A 131 6.14 -7.56 12.81
CA TRP A 131 6.17 -7.36 11.37
C TRP A 131 7.52 -6.81 10.91
N LYS A 132 8.05 -5.81 11.62
CA LYS A 132 9.37 -5.25 11.34
C LYS A 132 10.47 -6.30 11.51
N ALA A 133 10.37 -7.13 12.54
CA ALA A 133 11.35 -8.19 12.78
C ALA A 133 11.35 -9.21 11.63
N GLU A 134 10.18 -9.56 11.11
CA GLU A 134 10.06 -10.46 9.95
C GLU A 134 10.66 -9.84 8.69
N MET A 135 10.41 -8.56 8.45
CA MET A 135 10.98 -7.85 7.31
C MET A 135 12.50 -7.81 7.37
N GLU A 136 13.06 -7.53 8.54
CA GLU A 136 14.51 -7.48 8.75
C GLU A 136 15.14 -8.88 8.62
N GLY A 137 14.43 -9.92 9.06
CA GLY A 137 14.88 -11.29 8.90
C GLY A 137 14.95 -11.75 7.46
N GLU A 138 14.04 -11.28 6.63
CA GLU A 138 13.99 -11.61 5.21
C GLU A 138 15.09 -10.91 4.40
N SER A 139 15.65 -9.83 4.91
CA SER A 139 16.65 -9.05 4.19
C SER A 139 18.06 -9.65 4.28
N ASN A 140 18.23 -10.72 5.01
CA ASN A 140 19.55 -11.39 5.16
C ASN A 140 19.77 -12.43 4.06
#